data_54f6d4005b67624c62cb1df8dfd83fe8
#
_entry.id   54f6d4005b67624c62cb1df8dfd83fe8
#
_cell.length_a   1.000
_cell.length_b   1.000
_cell.length_c   1.000
_cell.angle_alpha   90.00
_cell.angle_beta   90.00
_cell.angle_gamma   90.00
#
_symmetry.space_group_name_H-M   'P 1'
#
loop_
_entity.id
_entity.type
_entity.pdbx_description
1 polymer ?
#
loop_
_entity_poly.entity_id
_entity_poly.type
_entity_poly.pdbx_seq_one_letter_code
_entity_poly.pdbx_strand_id
1 'polypeptide(L)'
;MSIKQRPAKSKKDQTKDQAKAFRVRRRSKVLRRRMTKLSELKTRTLVALIVMVAILSGILGLGWWKLTHHNKTNSPSRKPVAKQSLVMPYSKTVGFIGDSLTYGCCQKAIPAPTLEAQRLGSDYRAINRGANGSTTADWLDKLLEPALKEFKKNKVEVVQVMLGTNDLVKRLPTDEIVDHLREIADRVKRNGAKIVIVNNIPYSSLLDDEQARRLNIRLGHLASEQDVYIGDTSAYDYFKSHQEQLIDGTHMNQAGYQKLAELWSDALGRVASTGQRPRLTSPLSDYRSRSKRDLVATLSKSVEWFYVSEGYYAGVEMDGEVVDRTNYRVSGTSDRTKLDVRHDYLDGLKAGEHTIKVKFSDGVSVSWKFKIVKDDD
;
A
#
# COMPACT_ATOMS: atom_id res chain seq x y z
N MET A 1 80.58 2.66 -38.09
CA MET A 1 79.12 2.37 -38.05
C MET A 1 78.76 1.82 -39.43
N SER A 2 78.50 0.50 -39.55
CA SER A 2 78.26 -0.18 -40.81
C SER A 2 76.74 -0.37 -40.99
N ILE A 3 76.17 0.28 -41.99
CA ILE A 3 74.76 0.17 -42.33
C ILE A 3 74.54 -1.10 -43.14
N LYS A 4 73.95 -2.13 -42.53
CA LYS A 4 73.58 -3.36 -43.31
C LYS A 4 72.34 -3.06 -44.18
N GLN A 5 72.53 -3.01 -45.49
CA GLN A 5 71.46 -2.99 -46.48
C GLN A 5 70.71 -4.31 -46.48
N ARG A 6 69.33 -4.21 -46.37
CA ARG A 6 68.46 -5.38 -46.49
C ARG A 6 68.45 -5.85 -47.98
N PRO A 7 68.49 -7.14 -48.25
CA PRO A 7 68.46 -7.66 -49.63
C PRO A 7 67.10 -7.42 -50.28
N ALA A 8 67.06 -7.05 -51.56
CA ALA A 8 65.85 -6.80 -52.35
C ALA A 8 65.04 -8.10 -52.51
N LYS A 9 63.71 -8.01 -52.26
CA LYS A 9 62.77 -9.14 -52.39
C LYS A 9 62.77 -9.65 -53.84
N SER A 10 62.83 -11.01 -54.04
CA SER A 10 62.78 -11.65 -55.34
C SER A 10 61.44 -11.39 -56.08
N LYS A 11 61.41 -11.35 -57.40
CA LYS A 11 60.20 -11.18 -58.23
C LYS A 11 59.11 -12.20 -57.90
N LYS A 12 59.44 -13.39 -57.40
CA LYS A 12 58.52 -14.44 -56.99
C LYS A 12 57.81 -14.13 -55.66
N ASP A 13 58.44 -13.37 -54.78
CA ASP A 13 57.84 -12.95 -53.51
C ASP A 13 56.91 -11.72 -53.71
N GLN A 14 57.26 -10.83 -54.62
CA GLN A 14 56.41 -9.69 -54.98
C GLN A 14 55.06 -10.12 -55.61
N THR A 15 55.08 -11.17 -56.46
CA THR A 15 53.85 -11.74 -57.07
C THR A 15 52.97 -12.43 -56.01
N LYS A 16 53.53 -13.10 -55.01
CA LYS A 16 52.81 -13.75 -53.94
C LYS A 16 52.15 -12.69 -53.01
N ASP A 17 52.84 -11.61 -52.69
CA ASP A 17 52.32 -10.50 -51.86
C ASP A 17 51.18 -9.76 -52.58
N GLN A 18 51.27 -9.54 -53.90
CA GLN A 18 50.25 -8.97 -54.77
C GLN A 18 48.98 -9.84 -54.80
N ALA A 19 49.13 -11.16 -54.96
CA ALA A 19 48.03 -12.12 -54.97
C ALA A 19 47.33 -12.20 -53.63
N LYS A 20 48.09 -12.11 -52.52
CA LYS A 20 47.57 -12.08 -51.19
C LYS A 20 46.78 -10.80 -50.92
N ALA A 21 47.29 -9.63 -51.32
CA ALA A 21 46.63 -8.33 -51.24
C ALA A 21 45.32 -8.29 -52.07
N PHE A 22 45.32 -8.89 -53.27
CA PHE A 22 44.12 -8.98 -54.11
C PHE A 22 43.04 -9.86 -53.48
N ARG A 23 43.36 -10.98 -52.84
CA ARG A 23 42.44 -11.86 -52.12
C ARG A 23 41.84 -11.14 -50.90
N VAL A 24 42.62 -10.37 -50.16
CA VAL A 24 42.15 -9.59 -49.01
C VAL A 24 41.20 -8.50 -49.47
N ARG A 25 41.53 -7.75 -50.54
CA ARG A 25 40.62 -6.70 -51.08
C ARG A 25 39.31 -7.29 -51.59
N ARG A 26 39.32 -8.47 -52.21
CA ARG A 26 38.10 -9.15 -52.68
C ARG A 26 37.22 -9.62 -51.55
N ARG A 27 37.80 -10.16 -50.47
CA ARG A 27 37.08 -10.56 -49.25
C ARG A 27 36.47 -9.35 -48.54
N SER A 28 37.18 -8.25 -48.40
CA SER A 28 36.68 -7.06 -47.77
C SER A 28 35.51 -6.41 -48.54
N LYS A 29 35.53 -6.45 -49.88
CA LYS A 29 34.45 -5.96 -50.74
C LYS A 29 33.17 -6.81 -50.61
N VAL A 30 33.31 -8.13 -50.49
CA VAL A 30 32.18 -9.04 -50.26
C VAL A 30 31.61 -8.85 -48.86
N LEU A 31 32.44 -8.69 -47.83
CA LEU A 31 31.99 -8.42 -46.47
C LEU A 31 31.23 -7.08 -46.37
N ARG A 32 31.74 -6.01 -46.97
CA ARG A 32 31.05 -4.72 -47.01
C ARG A 32 29.67 -4.83 -47.66
N ARG A 33 29.54 -5.52 -48.81
CA ARG A 33 28.25 -5.75 -49.48
C ARG A 33 27.26 -6.57 -48.63
N ARG A 34 27.75 -7.52 -47.82
CA ARG A 34 26.93 -8.29 -46.90
C ARG A 34 26.48 -7.44 -45.72
N MET A 35 27.34 -6.58 -45.18
CA MET A 35 27.02 -5.69 -44.06
C MET A 35 25.99 -4.62 -44.48
N THR A 36 26.11 -4.02 -45.68
CA THR A 36 25.10 -3.09 -46.18
C THR A 36 23.74 -3.74 -46.40
N LYS A 37 23.68 -4.95 -46.97
CA LYS A 37 22.42 -5.68 -47.11
C LYS A 37 21.78 -6.02 -45.75
N LEU A 38 22.59 -6.36 -44.76
CA LEU A 38 22.10 -6.66 -43.40
C LEU A 38 21.56 -5.40 -42.70
N SER A 39 22.19 -4.24 -42.88
CA SER A 39 21.71 -2.97 -42.32
C SER A 39 20.42 -2.53 -43.01
N GLU A 40 20.30 -2.66 -44.33
CA GLU A 40 19.06 -2.36 -45.05
C GLU A 40 17.90 -3.29 -44.65
N LEU A 41 18.16 -4.58 -44.38
CA LEU A 41 17.16 -5.53 -43.92
C LEU A 41 16.67 -5.17 -42.52
N LYS A 42 17.58 -4.82 -41.60
CA LYS A 42 17.23 -4.36 -40.24
C LYS A 42 16.40 -3.07 -40.27
N THR A 43 16.76 -2.13 -41.11
CA THR A 43 16.01 -0.85 -41.23
C THR A 43 14.61 -1.12 -41.79
N ARG A 44 14.45 -1.96 -42.80
CA ARG A 44 13.13 -2.34 -43.36
C ARG A 44 12.25 -3.05 -42.33
N THR A 45 12.83 -3.94 -41.53
CA THR A 45 12.10 -4.66 -40.47
C THR A 45 11.66 -3.70 -39.35
N LEU A 46 12.53 -2.76 -38.97
CA LEU A 46 12.19 -1.75 -37.95
C LEU A 46 11.09 -0.80 -38.42
N VAL A 47 11.15 -0.34 -39.67
CA VAL A 47 10.11 0.52 -40.26
C VAL A 47 8.77 -0.23 -40.33
N ALA A 48 8.78 -1.49 -40.77
CA ALA A 48 7.57 -2.32 -40.79
C ALA A 48 6.95 -2.51 -39.39
N LEU A 49 7.79 -2.68 -38.37
CA LEU A 49 7.34 -2.79 -36.97
C LEU A 49 6.71 -1.49 -36.46
N ILE A 50 7.32 -0.34 -36.75
CA ILE A 50 6.80 0.97 -36.38
C ILE A 50 5.44 1.25 -37.06
N VAL A 51 5.33 0.93 -38.35
CA VAL A 51 4.07 1.08 -39.08
C VAL A 51 2.98 0.17 -38.51
N MET A 52 3.31 -1.07 -38.16
CA MET A 52 2.35 -2.00 -37.57
C MET A 52 1.88 -1.53 -36.17
N VAL A 53 2.78 -1.00 -35.34
CA VAL A 53 2.42 -0.41 -34.05
C VAL A 53 1.54 0.82 -34.22
N ALA A 54 1.82 1.68 -35.20
CA ALA A 54 0.99 2.85 -35.49
C ALA A 54 -0.42 2.48 -35.98
N ILE A 55 -0.54 1.44 -36.80
CA ILE A 55 -1.84 0.91 -37.28
C ILE A 55 -2.63 0.32 -36.12
N LEU A 56 -2.00 -0.50 -35.25
CA LEU A 56 -2.62 -1.08 -34.07
C LEU A 56 -3.08 0.02 -33.08
N SER A 57 -2.28 1.05 -32.87
CA SER A 57 -2.64 2.18 -32.01
C SER A 57 -3.83 2.98 -32.59
N GLY A 58 -3.88 3.14 -33.90
CA GLY A 58 -4.99 3.79 -34.61
C GLY A 58 -6.29 3.00 -34.50
N ILE A 59 -6.22 1.66 -34.65
CA ILE A 59 -7.40 0.78 -34.52
C ILE A 59 -7.90 0.77 -33.07
N LEU A 60 -7.02 0.72 -32.07
CA LEU A 60 -7.39 0.80 -30.66
C LEU A 60 -7.94 2.18 -30.30
N GLY A 61 -7.37 3.27 -30.84
CA GLY A 61 -7.88 4.63 -30.64
C GLY A 61 -9.26 4.85 -31.24
N LEU A 62 -9.53 4.33 -32.45
CA LEU A 62 -10.84 4.39 -33.10
C LEU A 62 -11.88 3.49 -32.42
N GLY A 63 -11.47 2.35 -31.89
CA GLY A 63 -12.32 1.48 -31.08
C GLY A 63 -12.72 2.16 -29.76
N TRP A 64 -11.80 2.80 -29.10
CA TRP A 64 -12.06 3.56 -27.86
C TRP A 64 -12.92 4.80 -28.11
N TRP A 65 -12.68 5.52 -29.23
CA TRP A 65 -13.50 6.68 -29.62
C TRP A 65 -14.94 6.29 -29.92
N LYS A 66 -15.19 5.15 -30.60
CA LYS A 66 -16.55 4.63 -30.83
C LYS A 66 -17.24 4.17 -29.53
N LEU A 67 -16.50 3.53 -28.61
CA LEU A 67 -17.04 3.11 -27.30
C LEU A 67 -17.39 4.30 -26.40
N THR A 68 -16.67 5.42 -26.50
CA THR A 68 -16.92 6.60 -25.67
C THR A 68 -17.97 7.54 -26.26
N HIS A 69 -18.29 7.45 -27.57
CA HIS A 69 -19.23 8.38 -28.24
C HIS A 69 -20.58 7.78 -28.62
N HIS A 70 -20.82 6.47 -28.39
CA HIS A 70 -22.06 5.81 -28.76
C HIS A 70 -23.07 5.60 -27.61
N ASN A 71 -22.83 6.14 -26.42
CA ASN A 71 -23.81 6.12 -25.32
C ASN A 71 -24.18 7.53 -24.86
N LYS A 72 -24.80 8.31 -25.73
CA LYS A 72 -25.71 9.39 -25.30
C LYS A 72 -27.12 8.80 -25.14
N THR A 73 -27.27 7.87 -24.23
CA THR A 73 -28.56 7.61 -23.60
C THR A 73 -28.59 8.45 -22.32
N ASN A 74 -29.69 9.19 -22.17
CA ASN A 74 -30.00 10.05 -21.04
C ASN A 74 -29.77 9.35 -19.68
N SER A 75 -28.56 9.39 -19.19
CA SER A 75 -28.31 9.18 -17.76
C SER A 75 -28.72 10.48 -17.06
N PRO A 76 -29.58 10.42 -16.05
CA PRO A 76 -29.86 11.61 -15.25
C PRO A 76 -28.53 12.14 -14.75
N SER A 77 -28.27 13.43 -15.00
CA SER A 77 -27.09 14.12 -14.53
C SER A 77 -26.96 13.83 -13.03
N ARG A 78 -26.00 12.98 -12.63
CA ARG A 78 -25.60 12.89 -11.23
C ARG A 78 -25.11 14.29 -10.89
N LYS A 79 -25.93 15.05 -10.18
CA LYS A 79 -25.48 16.23 -9.45
C LYS A 79 -24.20 15.84 -8.74
N PRO A 80 -23.15 16.69 -8.77
CA PRO A 80 -21.97 16.42 -7.96
C PRO A 80 -22.49 16.08 -6.57
N VAL A 81 -22.19 14.88 -6.09
CA VAL A 81 -22.45 14.52 -4.70
C VAL A 81 -21.70 15.57 -3.91
N ALA A 82 -22.41 16.49 -3.29
CA ALA A 82 -21.83 17.46 -2.38
C ALA A 82 -20.97 16.63 -1.44
N LYS A 83 -19.65 16.99 -1.33
CA LYS A 83 -18.78 16.39 -0.31
C LYS A 83 -19.59 16.47 0.99
N GLN A 84 -20.13 15.32 1.40
CA GLN A 84 -20.73 15.26 2.73
C GLN A 84 -19.61 15.65 3.67
N SER A 85 -19.78 16.80 4.32
CA SER A 85 -18.87 17.20 5.38
C SER A 85 -18.86 16.06 6.37
N LEU A 86 -17.69 15.48 6.58
CA LEU A 86 -17.52 14.39 7.52
C LEU A 86 -17.96 14.89 8.90
N VAL A 87 -19.16 14.52 9.31
CA VAL A 87 -19.63 14.85 10.66
C VAL A 87 -19.01 13.82 11.59
N MET A 88 -17.84 14.16 12.14
CA MET A 88 -17.21 13.37 13.18
C MET A 88 -18.01 13.54 14.47
N PRO A 89 -18.43 12.46 15.12
CA PRO A 89 -19.10 12.52 16.44
C PRO A 89 -18.11 12.87 17.57
N TYR A 90 -16.87 13.21 17.23
CA TYR A 90 -15.75 13.47 18.14
C TYR A 90 -15.28 14.92 18.03
N SER A 91 -14.36 15.29 18.92
CA SER A 91 -13.70 16.60 18.89
C SER A 91 -13.17 16.92 17.50
N LYS A 92 -13.39 18.15 17.04
CA LYS A 92 -12.84 18.67 15.79
C LYS A 92 -11.34 19.01 15.88
N THR A 93 -10.71 18.68 16.99
CA THR A 93 -9.26 18.81 17.18
C THR A 93 -8.62 17.45 17.08
N VAL A 94 -7.74 17.27 16.08
CA VAL A 94 -7.00 16.04 15.84
C VAL A 94 -5.57 16.21 16.34
N GLY A 95 -5.11 15.30 17.17
CA GLY A 95 -3.72 15.23 17.64
C GLY A 95 -2.86 14.38 16.71
N PHE A 96 -1.61 14.78 16.51
CA PHE A 96 -0.66 14.05 15.67
C PHE A 96 0.62 13.78 16.43
N ILE A 97 1.03 12.53 16.44
CA ILE A 97 2.28 12.01 16.97
C ILE A 97 3.11 11.49 15.80
N GLY A 98 4.38 11.87 15.72
CA GLY A 98 5.23 11.41 14.62
C GLY A 98 6.62 11.99 14.64
N ASP A 99 7.35 11.75 13.58
CA ASP A 99 8.71 12.21 13.35
C ASP A 99 8.77 13.48 12.47
N SER A 100 9.85 13.64 11.71
CA SER A 100 10.05 14.76 10.78
C SER A 100 9.00 14.82 9.67
N LEU A 101 8.47 13.67 9.25
CA LEU A 101 7.46 13.60 8.20
C LEU A 101 6.11 14.14 8.68
N THR A 102 5.78 13.95 9.96
CA THR A 102 4.62 14.53 10.61
C THR A 102 4.85 16.00 10.96
N TYR A 103 6.06 16.33 11.44
CA TYR A 103 6.43 17.70 11.79
C TYR A 103 6.31 18.66 10.60
N GLY A 104 6.71 18.19 9.41
CA GLY A 104 6.77 19.00 8.19
C GLY A 104 8.11 19.70 8.03
N CYS A 105 9.22 18.97 8.18
CA CYS A 105 10.56 19.53 8.08
C CYS A 105 10.98 19.83 6.64
N CYS A 106 12.09 20.55 6.57
CA CYS A 106 13.02 20.64 5.43
C CYS A 106 12.65 21.58 4.29
N GLN A 107 11.48 22.16 4.25
CA GLN A 107 11.09 23.27 3.39
C GLN A 107 10.02 24.13 4.08
N LYS A 108 9.71 25.30 3.51
CA LYS A 108 8.57 26.12 3.95
C LYS A 108 7.23 25.51 3.48
N ALA A 109 7.12 24.19 3.56
CA ALA A 109 5.91 23.47 3.20
C ALA A 109 4.92 23.47 4.36
N ILE A 110 3.63 23.46 4.03
CA ILE A 110 2.58 23.29 5.02
C ILE A 110 2.54 21.79 5.37
N PRO A 111 2.69 21.39 6.63
CA PRO A 111 2.75 19.99 7.03
C PRO A 111 1.40 19.26 6.85
N ALA A 112 1.46 17.95 6.64
CA ALA A 112 0.28 17.11 6.41
C ALA A 112 -0.80 17.26 7.51
N PRO A 113 -0.51 17.33 8.83
CA PRO A 113 -1.51 17.58 9.85
C PRO A 113 -2.35 18.85 9.62
N THR A 114 -1.70 19.93 9.23
CA THR A 114 -2.39 21.22 8.95
C THR A 114 -3.24 21.11 7.70
N LEU A 115 -2.71 20.50 6.65
CA LEU A 115 -3.43 20.29 5.37
C LEU A 115 -4.63 19.36 5.57
N GLU A 116 -4.48 18.32 6.39
CA GLU A 116 -5.59 17.42 6.72
C GLU A 116 -6.73 18.17 7.44
N ALA A 117 -6.41 18.95 8.47
CA ALA A 117 -7.40 19.76 9.14
C ALA A 117 -8.15 20.70 8.18
N GLN A 118 -7.43 21.34 7.23
CA GLN A 118 -8.03 22.18 6.19
C GLN A 118 -8.96 21.38 5.26
N ARG A 119 -8.60 20.14 4.91
CA ARG A 119 -9.43 19.25 4.06
C ARG A 119 -10.71 18.80 4.77
N LEU A 120 -10.64 18.57 6.08
CA LEU A 120 -11.78 18.16 6.90
C LEU A 120 -12.80 19.28 7.07
N GLY A 121 -12.36 20.53 7.07
CA GLY A 121 -13.21 21.72 7.12
C GLY A 121 -12.66 22.83 8.02
N SER A 122 -13.22 24.02 7.90
CA SER A 122 -12.76 25.23 8.61
C SER A 122 -12.81 25.12 10.15
N ASP A 123 -13.63 24.22 10.67
CA ASP A 123 -13.80 24.01 12.10
C ASP A 123 -12.75 23.06 12.69
N TYR A 124 -12.04 22.32 11.84
CA TYR A 124 -11.04 21.35 12.29
C TYR A 124 -9.71 22.01 12.60
N ARG A 125 -9.04 21.48 13.60
CA ARG A 125 -7.71 21.93 14.06
C ARG A 125 -6.76 20.75 14.19
N ALA A 126 -5.50 20.96 13.83
CA ALA A 126 -4.43 20.01 14.06
C ALA A 126 -3.56 20.47 15.24
N ILE A 127 -3.30 19.56 16.17
CA ILE A 127 -2.22 19.73 17.16
C ILE A 127 -1.09 18.81 16.69
N ASN A 128 -0.13 19.38 15.97
CA ASN A 128 1.00 18.67 15.43
C ASN A 128 2.13 18.59 16.46
N ARG A 129 2.40 17.39 16.97
CA ARG A 129 3.50 17.08 17.89
C ARG A 129 4.60 16.26 17.23
N GLY A 130 4.68 16.27 15.90
CA GLY A 130 5.80 15.69 15.18
C GLY A 130 7.15 16.24 15.69
N ALA A 131 8.17 15.39 15.80
CA ALA A 131 9.48 15.75 16.28
C ALA A 131 10.57 15.23 15.35
N ASN A 132 11.40 16.13 14.83
CA ASN A 132 12.45 15.77 13.86
C ASN A 132 13.38 14.71 14.38
N GLY A 133 13.62 13.64 13.59
CA GLY A 133 14.57 12.57 13.91
C GLY A 133 14.17 11.67 15.07
N SER A 134 12.96 11.85 15.64
CA SER A 134 12.51 11.04 16.77
C SER A 134 12.19 9.60 16.38
N THR A 135 12.53 8.70 17.28
CA THR A 135 12.15 7.29 17.27
C THR A 135 10.97 7.04 18.19
N THR A 136 10.40 5.84 18.14
CA THR A 136 9.38 5.38 19.09
C THR A 136 9.90 5.42 20.53
N ALA A 137 11.18 5.07 20.77
CA ALA A 137 11.81 5.15 22.08
C ALA A 137 11.92 6.61 22.58
N ASP A 138 12.31 7.57 21.72
CA ASP A 138 12.35 8.99 22.08
C ASP A 138 10.96 9.50 22.49
N TRP A 139 9.91 8.98 21.85
CA TRP A 139 8.54 9.29 22.21
C TRP A 139 8.17 8.78 23.59
N LEU A 140 8.47 7.52 23.91
CA LEU A 140 8.18 6.94 25.23
C LEU A 140 8.96 7.61 26.34
N ASP A 141 10.20 8.00 26.08
CA ASP A 141 11.10 8.58 27.08
C ASP A 141 10.77 10.05 27.41
N LYS A 142 10.52 10.88 26.40
CA LYS A 142 10.49 12.35 26.62
C LYS A 142 9.38 13.11 25.91
N LEU A 143 8.86 12.63 24.78
CA LEU A 143 7.97 13.43 23.92
C LEU A 143 6.50 13.17 24.20
N LEU A 144 6.15 11.98 24.69
CA LEU A 144 4.76 11.56 24.84
C LEU A 144 4.02 12.32 25.94
N GLU A 145 4.60 12.43 27.13
CA GLU A 145 3.92 13.09 28.26
C GLU A 145 3.59 14.57 28.00
N PRO A 146 4.50 15.40 27.44
CA PRO A 146 4.15 16.76 27.03
C PRO A 146 3.04 16.80 25.98
N ALA A 147 3.03 15.88 25.02
CA ALA A 147 1.98 15.81 24.00
C ALA A 147 0.63 15.42 24.62
N LEU A 148 0.61 14.40 25.49
CA LEU A 148 -0.59 13.96 26.18
C LEU A 148 -1.21 15.06 27.05
N LYS A 149 -0.38 15.83 27.75
CA LYS A 149 -0.82 16.98 28.54
C LYS A 149 -1.51 18.03 27.68
N GLU A 150 -0.95 18.33 26.49
CA GLU A 150 -1.55 19.27 25.55
C GLU A 150 -2.83 18.72 24.93
N PHE A 151 -2.85 17.45 24.54
CA PHE A 151 -4.06 16.80 24.00
C PHE A 151 -5.20 16.83 25.02
N LYS A 152 -4.92 16.53 26.29
CA LYS A 152 -5.92 16.59 27.37
C LYS A 152 -6.47 18.01 27.55
N LYS A 153 -5.59 19.02 27.58
CA LYS A 153 -5.99 20.45 27.69
C LYS A 153 -6.92 20.86 26.56
N ASN A 154 -6.68 20.36 25.34
CA ASN A 154 -7.46 20.70 24.15
C ASN A 154 -8.60 19.70 23.85
N LYS A 155 -8.88 18.78 24.76
CA LYS A 155 -9.94 17.77 24.64
C LYS A 155 -9.85 16.98 23.33
N VAL A 156 -8.62 16.58 22.96
CA VAL A 156 -8.36 15.76 21.75
C VAL A 156 -8.91 14.37 21.96
N GLU A 157 -9.82 13.95 21.11
CA GLU A 157 -10.43 12.61 21.15
C GLU A 157 -9.96 11.73 19.98
N VAL A 158 -9.30 12.31 18.97
CA VAL A 158 -8.76 11.62 17.81
C VAL A 158 -7.26 11.89 17.73
N VAL A 159 -6.46 10.83 17.72
CA VAL A 159 -5.00 10.94 17.61
C VAL A 159 -4.51 10.04 16.47
N GLN A 160 -3.71 10.60 15.59
CA GLN A 160 -3.01 9.87 14.53
C GLN A 160 -1.52 9.72 14.89
N VAL A 161 -0.99 8.53 14.70
CA VAL A 161 0.40 8.16 15.00
C VAL A 161 1.08 7.66 13.73
N MET A 162 2.23 8.23 13.37
CA MET A 162 3.09 7.75 12.31
C MET A 162 4.55 7.83 12.75
N LEU A 163 5.11 6.68 13.12
CA LEU A 163 6.49 6.51 13.60
C LEU A 163 7.06 5.19 13.09
N GLY A 164 8.38 5.08 13.11
CA GLY A 164 9.11 3.86 12.74
C GLY A 164 10.17 4.09 11.67
N THR A 165 10.11 5.17 10.90
CA THR A 165 11.12 5.50 9.88
C THR A 165 12.50 5.63 10.50
N ASN A 166 12.65 6.46 11.53
CA ASN A 166 13.94 6.66 12.21
C ASN A 166 14.39 5.43 13.01
N ASP A 167 13.45 4.66 13.52
CA ASP A 167 13.71 3.40 14.19
C ASP A 167 14.40 2.42 13.25
N LEU A 168 13.84 2.22 12.05
CA LEU A 168 14.44 1.35 11.03
C LEU A 168 15.79 1.89 10.53
N VAL A 169 15.95 3.21 10.35
CA VAL A 169 17.24 3.83 10.02
C VAL A 169 18.28 3.52 11.10
N LYS A 170 17.89 3.53 12.37
CA LYS A 170 18.74 3.15 13.52
C LYS A 170 18.82 1.64 13.73
N ARG A 171 18.18 0.83 12.85
CA ARG A 171 18.18 -0.63 12.88
C ARG A 171 17.54 -1.26 14.12
N LEU A 172 16.54 -0.60 14.70
CA LEU A 172 15.74 -1.22 15.75
C LEU A 172 14.98 -2.43 15.17
N PRO A 173 14.86 -3.52 15.93
CA PRO A 173 14.04 -4.66 15.54
C PRO A 173 12.56 -4.26 15.34
N THR A 174 11.93 -4.77 14.30
CA THR A 174 10.52 -4.46 13.99
C THR A 174 9.58 -4.74 15.16
N ASP A 175 9.82 -5.83 15.90
CA ASP A 175 8.96 -6.19 17.04
C ASP A 175 9.10 -5.17 18.18
N GLU A 176 10.29 -4.65 18.44
CA GLU A 176 10.52 -3.59 19.44
C GLU A 176 9.80 -2.29 19.04
N ILE A 177 9.86 -1.91 17.75
CA ILE A 177 9.13 -0.74 17.23
C ILE A 177 7.62 -0.92 17.46
N VAL A 178 7.08 -2.10 17.19
CA VAL A 178 5.66 -2.42 17.36
C VAL A 178 5.27 -2.39 18.84
N ASP A 179 6.10 -2.89 19.73
CA ASP A 179 5.87 -2.87 21.17
C ASP A 179 5.85 -1.44 21.72
N HIS A 180 6.78 -0.59 21.26
CA HIS A 180 6.77 0.83 21.59
C HIS A 180 5.50 1.52 21.09
N LEU A 181 5.07 1.25 19.85
CA LEU A 181 3.84 1.82 19.28
C LEU A 181 2.59 1.33 20.03
N ARG A 182 2.60 0.10 20.51
CA ARG A 182 1.54 -0.46 21.38
C ARG A 182 1.42 0.35 22.67
N GLU A 183 2.53 0.60 23.36
CA GLU A 183 2.56 1.39 24.59
C GLU A 183 2.15 2.84 24.34
N ILE A 184 2.62 3.46 23.25
CA ILE A 184 2.21 4.83 22.86
C ILE A 184 0.68 4.87 22.67
N ALA A 185 0.12 3.94 21.90
CA ALA A 185 -1.31 3.88 21.62
C ALA A 185 -2.13 3.70 22.90
N ASP A 186 -1.69 2.83 23.81
CA ASP A 186 -2.35 2.58 25.09
C ASP A 186 -2.32 3.82 25.99
N ARG A 187 -1.18 4.54 26.06
CA ARG A 187 -1.09 5.76 26.84
C ARG A 187 -1.96 6.88 26.26
N VAL A 188 -2.02 7.00 24.94
CA VAL A 188 -2.91 7.94 24.24
C VAL A 188 -4.38 7.64 24.56
N LYS A 189 -4.80 6.36 24.54
CA LYS A 189 -6.15 5.94 24.91
C LYS A 189 -6.46 6.22 26.37
N ARG A 190 -5.57 5.86 27.28
CA ARG A 190 -5.71 6.17 28.73
C ARG A 190 -5.81 7.67 28.99
N ASN A 191 -5.20 8.50 28.15
CA ASN A 191 -5.30 9.97 28.26
C ASN A 191 -6.63 10.54 27.80
N GLY A 192 -7.52 9.73 27.20
CA GLY A 192 -8.89 10.11 26.83
C GLY A 192 -9.19 10.12 25.33
N ALA A 193 -8.23 9.74 24.48
CA ALA A 193 -8.52 9.56 23.06
C ALA A 193 -9.54 8.43 22.85
N LYS A 194 -10.54 8.70 22.03
CA LYS A 194 -11.60 7.75 21.64
C LYS A 194 -11.20 6.98 20.38
N ILE A 195 -10.44 7.63 19.52
CA ILE A 195 -9.91 7.07 18.29
C ILE A 195 -8.40 7.26 18.29
N VAL A 196 -7.66 6.17 18.14
CA VAL A 196 -6.23 6.17 17.86
C VAL A 196 -6.02 5.48 16.51
N ILE A 197 -5.39 6.18 15.59
CA ILE A 197 -5.09 5.72 14.25
C ILE A 197 -3.58 5.56 14.13
N VAL A 198 -3.12 4.40 13.72
CA VAL A 198 -1.71 4.18 13.38
C VAL A 198 -1.59 4.15 11.86
N ASN A 199 -0.84 5.09 11.30
CA ASN A 199 -0.59 5.16 9.87
C ASN A 199 0.68 4.38 9.51
N ASN A 200 0.70 3.78 8.34
CA ASN A 200 1.90 3.18 7.79
C ASN A 200 2.97 4.24 7.53
N ILE A 201 4.23 3.84 7.68
CA ILE A 201 5.34 4.69 7.26
C ILE A 201 5.38 4.76 5.73
N PRO A 202 5.62 5.94 5.14
CA PRO A 202 5.81 6.09 3.71
C PRO A 202 7.17 5.54 3.26
N TYR A 203 7.36 5.45 1.95
CA TYR A 203 8.65 5.10 1.37
C TYR A 203 9.73 6.11 1.77
N SER A 204 10.92 5.58 2.03
CA SER A 204 12.14 6.35 2.20
C SER A 204 13.31 5.60 1.55
N SER A 205 14.14 6.31 0.80
CA SER A 205 15.35 5.74 0.18
C SER A 205 16.42 5.31 1.19
N LEU A 206 16.26 5.70 2.46
CA LEU A 206 17.16 5.30 3.55
C LEU A 206 16.82 3.92 4.13
N LEU A 207 15.67 3.36 3.77
CA LEU A 207 15.16 2.12 4.34
C LEU A 207 15.36 0.94 3.39
N ASP A 208 15.61 -0.21 3.97
CA ASP A 208 15.43 -1.48 3.29
C ASP A 208 13.93 -1.72 3.01
N ASP A 209 13.61 -2.07 1.76
CA ASP A 209 12.23 -2.22 1.29
C ASP A 209 11.49 -3.33 2.04
N GLU A 210 12.14 -4.45 2.29
CA GLU A 210 11.55 -5.59 2.98
C GLU A 210 11.25 -5.25 4.45
N GLN A 211 12.19 -4.59 5.14
CA GLN A 211 12.01 -4.19 6.53
C GLN A 211 10.88 -3.16 6.68
N ALA A 212 10.82 -2.16 5.79
CA ALA A 212 9.77 -1.16 5.81
C ALA A 212 8.37 -1.77 5.57
N ARG A 213 8.26 -2.68 4.58
CA ARG A 213 7.02 -3.41 4.33
C ARG A 213 6.65 -4.32 5.49
N ARG A 214 7.63 -5.00 6.09
CA ARG A 214 7.41 -5.85 7.27
C ARG A 214 6.86 -5.03 8.44
N LEU A 215 7.42 -3.84 8.72
CA LEU A 215 6.88 -2.96 9.74
C LEU A 215 5.43 -2.58 9.42
N ASN A 216 5.14 -2.13 8.21
CA ASN A 216 3.79 -1.74 7.79
C ASN A 216 2.76 -2.88 7.95
N ILE A 217 3.14 -4.11 7.63
CA ILE A 217 2.32 -5.31 7.89
C ILE A 217 2.07 -5.46 9.39
N ARG A 218 3.11 -5.35 10.22
CA ARG A 218 3.00 -5.49 11.68
C ARG A 218 2.13 -4.39 12.31
N LEU A 219 2.09 -3.18 11.74
CA LEU A 219 1.18 -2.11 12.18
C LEU A 219 -0.30 -2.48 11.94
N GLY A 220 -0.61 -3.16 10.84
CA GLY A 220 -1.94 -3.73 10.61
C GLY A 220 -2.34 -4.76 11.67
N HIS A 221 -1.40 -5.62 12.08
CA HIS A 221 -1.63 -6.58 13.17
C HIS A 221 -1.83 -5.87 14.51
N LEU A 222 -0.98 -4.89 14.84
CA LEU A 222 -1.13 -4.07 16.05
C LEU A 222 -2.53 -3.44 16.13
N ALA A 223 -3.01 -2.86 15.05
CA ALA A 223 -4.35 -2.27 14.98
C ALA A 223 -5.45 -3.30 15.29
N SER A 224 -5.31 -4.54 14.79
CA SER A 224 -6.27 -5.61 15.06
C SER A 224 -6.27 -6.13 16.51
N GLU A 225 -5.12 -6.02 17.19
CA GLU A 225 -4.94 -6.51 18.57
C GLU A 225 -5.39 -5.52 19.65
N GLN A 226 -5.16 -4.23 19.40
CA GLN A 226 -5.20 -3.18 20.43
C GLN A 226 -6.46 -2.30 20.43
N ASP A 227 -7.46 -2.59 19.62
CA ASP A 227 -8.62 -1.70 19.46
C ASP A 227 -8.20 -0.26 19.03
N VAL A 228 -7.16 -0.18 18.22
CA VAL A 228 -6.75 1.00 17.46
C VAL A 228 -7.10 0.78 15.99
N TYR A 229 -7.04 1.82 15.19
CA TYR A 229 -7.38 1.73 13.78
C TYR A 229 -6.11 1.80 12.93
N ILE A 230 -6.06 1.00 11.88
CA ILE A 230 -5.07 1.24 10.83
C ILE A 230 -5.52 2.43 9.99
N GLY A 231 -4.63 3.36 9.76
CA GLY A 231 -4.90 4.55 8.98
C GLY A 231 -4.65 4.38 7.50
N ASP A 232 -3.81 5.25 6.94
CA ASP A 232 -3.38 5.08 5.56
C ASP A 232 -2.42 3.90 5.41
N THR A 233 -2.63 3.14 4.35
CA THR A 233 -1.86 1.95 4.03
C THR A 233 -1.19 2.03 2.67
N SER A 234 -1.45 3.11 1.94
CA SER A 234 -1.03 3.27 0.54
C SER A 234 0.17 4.22 0.35
N ALA A 235 0.53 4.99 1.39
CA ALA A 235 1.61 5.97 1.31
C ALA A 235 2.95 5.35 0.88
N TYR A 236 3.25 4.13 1.34
CA TYR A 236 4.50 3.47 0.98
C TYR A 236 4.64 3.29 -0.55
N ASP A 237 3.67 2.62 -1.16
CA ASP A 237 3.71 2.32 -2.60
C ASP A 237 3.51 3.58 -3.44
N TYR A 238 2.70 4.52 -2.95
CA TYR A 238 2.53 5.81 -3.60
C TYR A 238 3.86 6.56 -3.70
N PHE A 239 4.55 6.81 -2.59
CA PHE A 239 5.81 7.57 -2.59
C PHE A 239 6.97 6.79 -3.20
N LYS A 240 6.95 5.47 -3.19
CA LYS A 240 7.90 4.64 -3.94
C LYS A 240 7.78 4.89 -5.45
N SER A 241 6.57 5.13 -5.94
CA SER A 241 6.29 5.40 -7.35
C SER A 241 6.36 6.89 -7.73
N HIS A 242 6.39 7.80 -6.74
CA HIS A 242 6.37 9.26 -6.92
C HIS A 242 7.51 9.92 -6.15
N GLN A 243 8.74 9.45 -6.39
CA GLN A 243 9.92 9.94 -5.67
C GLN A 243 10.24 11.40 -5.98
N GLU A 244 9.73 11.97 -7.07
CA GLU A 244 9.80 13.40 -7.38
C GLU A 244 9.07 14.28 -6.34
N GLN A 245 8.24 13.70 -5.52
CA GLN A 245 7.59 14.37 -4.39
C GLN A 245 8.41 14.32 -3.10
N LEU A 246 9.56 13.66 -3.13
CA LEU A 246 10.52 13.58 -2.03
C LEU A 246 11.74 14.47 -2.34
N ILE A 247 12.16 15.30 -1.38
CA ILE A 247 13.25 16.27 -1.55
C ILE A 247 14.61 15.58 -1.54
N ASP A 248 14.77 14.65 -0.62
CA ASP A 248 16.02 13.94 -0.33
C ASP A 248 15.81 12.41 -0.33
N GLY A 249 14.76 11.95 -0.99
CA GLY A 249 14.36 10.55 -1.00
C GLY A 249 13.58 10.11 0.25
N THR A 250 13.32 11.01 1.19
CA THR A 250 12.59 10.73 2.44
C THR A 250 11.58 11.82 2.77
N HIS A 251 12.02 13.08 2.85
CA HIS A 251 11.18 14.20 3.24
C HIS A 251 10.39 14.73 2.05
N MET A 252 9.15 15.08 2.29
CA MET A 252 8.21 15.47 1.26
C MET A 252 8.36 16.94 0.87
N ASN A 253 8.18 17.25 -0.42
CA ASN A 253 7.90 18.60 -0.87
C ASN A 253 6.41 18.95 -0.63
N GLN A 254 5.96 20.15 -1.03
CA GLN A 254 4.58 20.59 -0.79
C GLN A 254 3.54 19.64 -1.43
N ALA A 255 3.80 19.10 -2.62
CA ALA A 255 2.90 18.17 -3.30
C ALA A 255 2.82 16.83 -2.54
N GLY A 256 3.96 16.35 -2.02
CA GLY A 256 4.00 15.16 -1.18
C GLY A 256 3.22 15.34 0.13
N TYR A 257 3.35 16.47 0.82
CA TYR A 257 2.54 16.74 2.02
C TYR A 257 1.06 16.88 1.70
N GLN A 258 0.68 17.46 0.56
CA GLN A 258 -0.72 17.49 0.13
C GLN A 258 -1.28 16.08 -0.08
N LYS A 259 -0.48 15.21 -0.70
CA LYS A 259 -0.88 13.81 -0.91
C LYS A 259 -0.98 13.04 0.40
N LEU A 260 -0.01 13.19 1.30
CA LEU A 260 -0.07 12.53 2.61
C LEU A 260 -1.31 12.97 3.40
N ALA A 261 -1.63 14.26 3.39
CA ALA A 261 -2.83 14.79 4.03
C ALA A 261 -4.13 14.25 3.40
N GLU A 262 -4.15 14.05 2.08
CA GLU A 262 -5.25 13.40 1.39
C GLU A 262 -5.44 11.97 1.89
N LEU A 263 -4.38 11.18 1.90
CA LEU A 263 -4.40 9.79 2.35
C LEU A 263 -4.85 9.68 3.82
N TRP A 264 -4.37 10.55 4.68
CA TRP A 264 -4.76 10.56 6.09
C TRP A 264 -6.19 11.01 6.31
N SER A 265 -6.65 12.07 5.61
CA SER A 265 -8.05 12.52 5.72
C SER A 265 -9.03 11.47 5.21
N ASP A 266 -8.67 10.74 4.14
CA ASP A 266 -9.48 9.64 3.63
C ASP A 266 -9.51 8.48 4.63
N ALA A 267 -8.37 8.14 5.25
CA ALA A 267 -8.30 7.14 6.30
C ALA A 267 -9.14 7.52 7.52
N LEU A 268 -9.01 8.75 7.99
CA LEU A 268 -9.83 9.26 9.10
C LEU A 268 -11.32 9.24 8.75
N GLY A 269 -11.68 9.60 7.51
CA GLY A 269 -13.04 9.51 7.00
C GLY A 269 -13.61 8.10 7.06
N ARG A 270 -12.80 7.13 6.67
CA ARG A 270 -13.16 5.71 6.77
C ARG A 270 -13.38 5.29 8.22
N VAL A 271 -12.43 5.61 9.12
CA VAL A 271 -12.52 5.29 10.55
C VAL A 271 -13.75 5.94 11.18
N ALA A 272 -14.02 7.20 10.87
CA ALA A 272 -15.18 7.91 11.42
C ALA A 272 -16.52 7.35 10.92
N SER A 273 -16.58 6.92 9.64
CA SER A 273 -17.78 6.30 9.08
C SER A 273 -17.99 4.87 9.60
N THR A 274 -16.92 4.17 9.98
CA THR A 274 -16.98 2.83 10.55
C THR A 274 -17.17 2.83 12.06
N GLY A 275 -17.31 3.97 12.71
CA GLY A 275 -17.50 4.12 14.17
C GLY A 275 -18.65 3.30 14.77
N GLN A 276 -19.38 2.57 13.94
CA GLN A 276 -20.10 1.38 14.34
C GLN A 276 -19.17 0.16 14.11
N ARG A 277 -18.72 -0.46 15.20
CA ARG A 277 -18.08 -1.78 15.12
C ARG A 277 -18.93 -2.68 14.21
N PRO A 278 -18.33 -3.40 13.26
CA PRO A 278 -19.10 -4.31 12.42
C PRO A 278 -19.91 -5.23 13.34
N ARG A 279 -21.19 -5.31 13.08
CA ARG A 279 -22.09 -6.16 13.86
C ARG A 279 -22.50 -7.34 13.00
N LEU A 280 -22.64 -8.47 13.61
CA LEU A 280 -23.34 -9.59 13.01
C LEU A 280 -24.81 -9.16 12.82
N THR A 281 -25.27 -9.15 11.58
CA THR A 281 -26.64 -8.74 11.22
C THR A 281 -27.56 -9.91 10.98
N SER A 282 -27.01 -11.13 10.86
CA SER A 282 -27.78 -12.38 10.81
C SER A 282 -27.51 -13.19 12.08
N PRO A 283 -28.52 -13.72 12.76
CA PRO A 283 -28.29 -14.67 13.85
C PRO A 283 -27.55 -15.88 13.29
N LEU A 284 -26.47 -16.28 13.96
CA LEU A 284 -25.82 -17.54 13.66
C LEU A 284 -26.59 -18.64 14.40
N SER A 285 -27.04 -19.61 13.63
CA SER A 285 -27.49 -20.88 14.19
C SER A 285 -26.30 -21.76 14.47
N ASP A 286 -26.43 -22.66 15.44
CA ASP A 286 -25.48 -23.75 15.66
C ASP A 286 -25.30 -24.54 14.37
N TYR A 287 -24.07 -24.94 14.10
CA TYR A 287 -23.73 -25.75 12.95
C TYR A 287 -23.92 -27.23 13.28
N ARG A 288 -24.69 -27.94 12.48
CA ARG A 288 -24.82 -29.39 12.57
C ARG A 288 -23.86 -30.04 11.58
N SER A 289 -22.99 -30.90 12.07
CA SER A 289 -22.08 -31.71 11.27
C SER A 289 -22.89 -32.55 10.25
N ARG A 290 -22.27 -32.81 9.09
CA ARG A 290 -22.91 -33.54 7.98
C ARG A 290 -24.13 -32.84 7.37
N SER A 291 -24.44 -31.61 7.77
CA SER A 291 -25.57 -30.85 7.19
C SER A 291 -25.35 -30.48 5.73
N LYS A 292 -24.12 -30.56 5.21
CA LYS A 292 -23.67 -30.10 3.89
C LYS A 292 -24.04 -28.63 3.59
N ARG A 293 -24.20 -27.82 4.63
CA ARG A 293 -24.52 -26.40 4.52
C ARG A 293 -23.39 -25.57 5.10
N ASP A 294 -22.93 -24.59 4.33
CA ASP A 294 -21.94 -23.64 4.83
C ASP A 294 -22.53 -22.80 5.98
N LEU A 295 -21.66 -22.42 6.93
CA LEU A 295 -22.03 -21.46 7.98
C LEU A 295 -22.00 -20.06 7.40
N VAL A 296 -23.16 -19.41 7.37
CA VAL A 296 -23.31 -18.09 6.73
C VAL A 296 -23.44 -16.99 7.79
N ALA A 297 -22.55 -16.00 7.72
CA ALA A 297 -22.62 -14.81 8.55
C ALA A 297 -22.73 -13.55 7.67
N THR A 298 -23.55 -12.60 8.08
CA THR A 298 -23.64 -11.29 7.44
C THR A 298 -23.22 -10.20 8.44
N LEU A 299 -22.32 -9.33 8.01
CA LEU A 299 -21.71 -8.29 8.81
C LEU A 299 -22.09 -6.91 8.27
N SER A 300 -22.35 -5.94 9.15
CA SER A 300 -22.65 -4.55 8.80
C SER A 300 -21.38 -3.76 8.46
N LYS A 301 -20.57 -4.26 7.51
CA LYS A 301 -19.37 -3.60 7.03
C LYS A 301 -19.15 -3.92 5.57
N SER A 302 -18.66 -2.92 4.80
CA SER A 302 -18.36 -3.10 3.38
C SER A 302 -17.40 -4.26 3.14
N VAL A 303 -17.69 -5.07 2.14
CA VAL A 303 -16.83 -6.16 1.69
C VAL A 303 -15.51 -5.64 1.10
N GLU A 304 -15.45 -4.41 0.67
CA GLU A 304 -14.23 -3.78 0.14
C GLU A 304 -13.08 -3.79 1.15
N TRP A 305 -13.39 -3.72 2.44
CA TRP A 305 -12.43 -3.83 3.53
C TRP A 305 -11.90 -5.25 3.78
N PHE A 306 -12.49 -6.23 3.15
CA PHE A 306 -12.01 -7.61 3.22
C PHE A 306 -11.04 -7.96 2.10
N TYR A 307 -11.11 -7.24 0.98
CA TYR A 307 -10.17 -7.42 -0.13
C TYR A 307 -8.96 -6.53 0.09
N VAL A 308 -7.82 -7.16 0.30
CA VAL A 308 -6.58 -6.52 0.68
C VAL A 308 -5.67 -6.39 -0.52
N SER A 309 -5.07 -5.22 -0.70
CA SER A 309 -3.78 -5.09 -1.37
C SER A 309 -2.72 -5.84 -0.56
N GLU A 310 -1.76 -6.45 -1.21
CA GLU A 310 -0.70 -7.26 -0.59
C GLU A 310 -0.14 -6.60 0.68
N GLY A 311 -0.16 -7.31 1.79
CA GLY A 311 0.45 -6.91 3.04
C GLY A 311 -0.48 -6.67 4.24
N TYR A 312 -1.78 -6.59 4.06
CA TYR A 312 -2.73 -6.42 5.17
C TYR A 312 -3.52 -7.69 5.41
N TYR A 313 -3.48 -8.16 6.65
CA TYR A 313 -4.23 -9.34 7.02
C TYR A 313 -5.69 -9.01 7.26
N ALA A 314 -6.51 -9.18 6.24
CA ALA A 314 -7.93 -9.42 6.40
C ALA A 314 -8.17 -10.92 6.28
N GLY A 315 -8.98 -11.47 7.14
CA GLY A 315 -9.17 -12.92 7.12
C GLY A 315 -10.11 -13.40 8.20
N VAL A 316 -10.17 -14.70 8.30
CA VAL A 316 -11.00 -15.41 9.28
C VAL A 316 -10.08 -16.20 10.21
N GLU A 317 -10.33 -16.09 11.50
CA GLU A 317 -9.73 -16.96 12.53
C GLU A 317 -10.83 -17.82 13.14
N MET A 318 -10.48 -19.04 13.48
CA MET A 318 -11.31 -19.98 14.24
C MET A 318 -10.53 -20.38 15.48
N ASP A 319 -11.06 -20.10 16.67
CA ASP A 319 -10.41 -20.37 17.96
C ASP A 319 -9.00 -19.78 18.10
N GLY A 320 -8.75 -18.66 17.42
CA GLY A 320 -7.46 -17.98 17.40
C GLY A 320 -6.53 -18.40 16.26
N GLU A 321 -6.84 -19.48 15.55
CA GLU A 321 -6.06 -19.98 14.41
C GLU A 321 -6.58 -19.44 13.09
N VAL A 322 -5.66 -19.09 12.18
CA VAL A 322 -6.01 -18.57 10.85
C VAL A 322 -6.65 -19.65 10.02
N VAL A 323 -7.85 -19.38 9.51
CA VAL A 323 -8.54 -20.28 8.57
C VAL A 323 -7.99 -20.06 7.16
N ASP A 324 -7.56 -21.15 6.52
CA ASP A 324 -7.09 -21.08 5.12
C ASP A 324 -8.18 -20.52 4.21
N ARG A 325 -7.75 -19.68 3.25
CA ARG A 325 -8.65 -18.95 2.33
C ARG A 325 -9.54 -19.85 1.50
N THR A 326 -9.16 -21.10 1.27
CA THR A 326 -9.94 -22.09 0.55
C THR A 326 -11.14 -22.59 1.35
N ASN A 327 -11.13 -22.42 2.68
CA ASN A 327 -12.18 -22.91 3.59
C ASN A 327 -13.32 -21.93 3.81
N TYR A 328 -13.26 -20.74 3.21
CA TYR A 328 -14.36 -19.78 3.27
C TYR A 328 -14.49 -18.94 2.00
N ARG A 329 -15.66 -18.38 1.79
CA ARG A 329 -15.93 -17.41 0.73
C ARG A 329 -16.40 -16.09 1.34
N VAL A 330 -15.96 -14.98 0.75
CA VAL A 330 -16.42 -13.64 1.13
C VAL A 330 -17.03 -12.97 -0.07
N SER A 331 -18.19 -12.38 0.11
CA SER A 331 -18.93 -11.59 -0.88
C SER A 331 -19.64 -10.45 -0.16
N GLY A 332 -20.28 -9.55 -0.90
CA GLY A 332 -21.06 -8.48 -0.29
C GLY A 332 -21.16 -7.24 -1.13
N THR A 333 -21.52 -6.15 -0.48
CA THR A 333 -21.77 -4.82 -1.05
C THR A 333 -20.96 -3.75 -0.30
N SER A 334 -21.12 -2.50 -0.68
CA SER A 334 -20.46 -1.36 -0.01
C SER A 334 -20.90 -1.14 1.45
N ASP A 335 -21.95 -1.80 1.93
CA ASP A 335 -22.46 -1.71 3.29
C ASP A 335 -22.47 -3.03 4.07
N ARG A 336 -22.21 -4.15 3.40
CA ARG A 336 -22.31 -5.50 3.99
C ARG A 336 -21.22 -6.43 3.49
N THR A 337 -20.75 -7.26 4.41
CA THR A 337 -19.89 -8.42 4.12
C THR A 337 -20.65 -9.69 4.44
N LYS A 338 -20.72 -10.62 3.49
CA LYS A 338 -21.22 -11.98 3.67
C LYS A 338 -20.03 -12.93 3.73
N LEU A 339 -19.94 -13.69 4.79
CA LEU A 339 -18.97 -14.76 4.98
C LEU A 339 -19.69 -16.10 4.91
N ASP A 340 -19.23 -16.98 4.03
CA ASP A 340 -19.65 -18.37 3.94
C ASP A 340 -18.46 -19.27 4.35
N VAL A 341 -18.51 -19.91 5.53
CA VAL A 341 -17.49 -20.88 5.97
C VAL A 341 -17.92 -22.26 5.53
N ARG A 342 -17.02 -22.95 4.83
CA ARG A 342 -17.33 -24.22 4.16
C ARG A 342 -17.62 -25.32 5.17
N HIS A 343 -18.66 -26.10 4.87
CA HIS A 343 -19.07 -27.24 5.68
C HIS A 343 -17.98 -28.30 5.82
N ASP A 344 -17.19 -28.59 4.77
CA ASP A 344 -16.09 -29.55 4.81
C ASP A 344 -15.05 -29.18 5.90
N TYR A 345 -14.74 -27.88 6.05
CA TYR A 345 -13.86 -27.39 7.09
C TYR A 345 -14.50 -27.54 8.48
N LEU A 346 -15.77 -27.17 8.63
CA LEU A 346 -16.50 -27.23 9.90
C LEU A 346 -16.70 -28.67 10.37
N ASP A 347 -16.91 -29.61 9.47
CA ASP A 347 -17.03 -31.03 9.77
C ASP A 347 -15.73 -31.62 10.35
N GLY A 348 -14.58 -31.02 10.01
CA GLY A 348 -13.27 -31.38 10.57
C GLY A 348 -13.03 -30.88 12.00
N LEU A 349 -13.81 -29.90 12.48
CA LEU A 349 -13.67 -29.37 13.83
C LEU A 349 -14.30 -30.30 14.90
N LYS A 350 -13.90 -30.12 16.15
CA LYS A 350 -14.48 -30.88 17.28
C LYS A 350 -15.92 -30.40 17.54
N ALA A 351 -16.72 -31.28 18.19
CA ALA A 351 -18.00 -30.83 18.74
C ALA A 351 -17.77 -29.87 19.91
N GLY A 352 -18.60 -28.86 20.06
CA GLY A 352 -18.50 -27.89 21.14
C GLY A 352 -18.63 -26.44 20.70
N GLU A 353 -18.34 -25.51 21.61
CA GLU A 353 -18.35 -24.08 21.35
C GLU A 353 -17.06 -23.66 20.63
N HIS A 354 -17.21 -22.90 19.55
CA HIS A 354 -16.13 -22.32 18.75
C HIS A 354 -16.28 -20.81 18.66
N THR A 355 -15.15 -20.11 18.55
CA THR A 355 -15.12 -18.67 18.34
C THR A 355 -14.58 -18.38 16.94
N ILE A 356 -15.38 -17.73 16.13
CA ILE A 356 -14.95 -17.20 14.85
C ILE A 356 -14.68 -15.70 14.98
N LYS A 357 -13.57 -15.24 14.38
CA LYS A 357 -13.20 -13.82 14.32
C LYS A 357 -12.95 -13.43 12.87
N VAL A 358 -13.61 -12.39 12.43
CA VAL A 358 -13.40 -11.78 11.10
C VAL A 358 -12.62 -10.50 11.27
N LYS A 359 -11.48 -10.42 10.59
CA LYS A 359 -10.60 -9.25 10.56
C LYS A 359 -10.74 -8.54 9.22
N PHE A 360 -10.84 -7.23 9.26
CA PHE A 360 -10.87 -6.36 8.10
C PHE A 360 -9.54 -5.63 7.91
N SER A 361 -9.24 -5.21 6.69
CA SER A 361 -7.98 -4.56 6.34
C SER A 361 -7.72 -3.21 7.02
N ASP A 362 -8.75 -2.61 7.61
CA ASP A 362 -8.63 -1.39 8.42
C ASP A 362 -8.37 -1.68 9.92
N GLY A 363 -7.99 -2.92 10.26
CA GLY A 363 -7.70 -3.35 11.62
C GLY A 363 -8.93 -3.62 12.49
N VAL A 364 -10.14 -3.32 12.01
CA VAL A 364 -11.37 -3.61 12.76
C VAL A 364 -11.68 -5.10 12.67
N SER A 365 -12.11 -5.69 13.77
CA SER A 365 -12.54 -7.08 13.81
C SER A 365 -13.88 -7.26 14.53
N VAL A 366 -14.54 -8.36 14.23
CA VAL A 366 -15.74 -8.83 14.91
C VAL A 366 -15.60 -10.30 15.25
N SER A 367 -15.99 -10.66 16.46
CA SER A 367 -15.97 -12.05 16.91
C SER A 367 -17.33 -12.45 17.42
N TRP A 368 -17.67 -13.71 17.25
CA TRP A 368 -18.84 -14.31 17.86
C TRP A 368 -18.63 -15.80 18.11
N LYS A 369 -19.46 -16.38 18.97
CA LYS A 369 -19.44 -17.78 19.29
C LYS A 369 -20.57 -18.52 18.59
N PHE A 370 -20.35 -19.77 18.23
CA PHE A 370 -21.34 -20.69 17.71
C PHE A 370 -20.98 -22.11 18.19
N LYS A 371 -21.92 -23.02 18.10
CA LYS A 371 -21.71 -24.40 18.54
C LYS A 371 -21.71 -25.35 17.34
N ILE A 372 -20.77 -26.28 17.35
CA ILE A 372 -20.76 -27.42 16.45
C ILE A 372 -21.41 -28.60 17.17
N VAL A 373 -22.51 -29.06 16.61
CA VAL A 373 -23.23 -30.23 17.07
C VAL A 373 -22.92 -31.37 16.12
N LYS A 374 -22.32 -32.45 16.62
CA LYS A 374 -22.14 -33.69 15.87
C LYS A 374 -23.33 -34.57 16.17
N ASP A 375 -24.00 -35.09 15.12
CA ASP A 375 -24.99 -36.13 15.32
C ASP A 375 -24.23 -37.36 15.76
N ASP A 376 -24.63 -37.96 16.91
CA ASP A 376 -24.11 -39.21 17.37
C ASP A 376 -24.42 -40.28 16.31
N ASP A 377 -23.44 -41.13 16.00
CA ASP A 377 -23.59 -42.22 15.02
C ASP A 377 -24.60 -43.25 15.49
#